data_29cd382529cc8217fa456f697afba48b
#
_entry.id   29cd382529cc8217fa456f697afba48b
#
_cell.length_a   1.000
_cell.length_b   1.000
_cell.length_c   1.000
_cell.angle_alpha   90.00
_cell.angle_beta   90.00
_cell.angle_gamma   90.00
#
_symmetry.space_group_name_H-M   'P 1'
#
loop_
_entity.id
_entity.type
_entity.pdbx_description
1 polymer ?
#
loop_
_entity_poly.entity_id
_entity_poly.type
_entity_poly.pdbx_seq_one_letter_code
_entity_poly.pdbx_strand_id
1 'polypeptide(L)'
;MTLILGLILLVYVLTIGHLIYGFDQIVTYKNSEATPKTYFAIVVPFRNESRNLPHLLESIKKLNYPKTMFEIILVDDFSEDDSVRQIYNWRMQNGEFHTTLLENVRISNSPKKDAITRAIPIIKNEWMITTDADCVVPENWLLTLDNYIQSHDVAMIVGAVSYEGKKSFLHHFQQLDLLSLQGATIGSFGLGLGFMCNGANFCYTKSLFQELNGFVGNNKMASGDDVFLVQKAMQRYPDKVHYLKSKSNIVHTKPLNNWKSIFHQRMRWASKTSSYQSVFGKDL
;
A
#
# COMPACT_ATOMS: atom_id res chain seq x y z
N MET A 1 -27.54 19.09 27.45
CA MET A 1 -26.16 19.19 26.96
C MET A 1 -25.27 18.08 27.53
N THR A 2 -25.21 17.87 28.86
CA THR A 2 -24.42 16.80 29.51
C THR A 2 -24.75 15.37 29.06
N LEU A 3 -26.02 15.02 28.87
CA LEU A 3 -26.44 13.70 28.35
C LEU A 3 -25.96 13.44 26.92
N ILE A 4 -26.01 14.45 26.04
CA ILE A 4 -25.55 14.32 24.65
C ILE A 4 -24.03 14.13 24.62
N LEU A 5 -23.29 14.92 25.39
CA LEU A 5 -21.82 14.75 25.51
C LEU A 5 -21.45 13.38 26.09
N GLY A 6 -22.21 12.90 27.10
CA GLY A 6 -22.01 11.57 27.66
C GLY A 6 -22.25 10.46 26.63
N LEU A 7 -23.28 10.59 25.81
CA LEU A 7 -23.57 9.62 24.72
C LEU A 7 -22.47 9.62 23.66
N ILE A 8 -22.00 10.79 23.21
CA ILE A 8 -20.91 10.90 22.24
C ILE A 8 -19.63 10.24 22.79
N LEU A 9 -19.28 10.52 24.05
CA LEU A 9 -18.13 9.91 24.69
C LEU A 9 -18.27 8.39 24.79
N LEU A 10 -19.44 7.89 25.14
CA LEU A 10 -19.73 6.46 25.22
C LEU A 10 -19.55 5.80 23.85
N VAL A 11 -20.12 6.35 22.80
CA VAL A 11 -19.97 5.84 21.42
C VAL A 11 -18.51 5.82 21.02
N TYR A 12 -17.76 6.90 21.30
CA TYR A 12 -16.33 6.97 21.01
C TYR A 12 -15.55 5.86 21.73
N VAL A 13 -15.76 5.68 23.04
CA VAL A 13 -15.07 4.64 23.84
C VAL A 13 -15.41 3.24 23.33
N LEU A 14 -16.68 2.99 23.00
CA LEU A 14 -17.12 1.70 22.45
C LEU A 14 -16.47 1.43 21.08
N THR A 15 -16.42 2.44 20.21
CA THR A 15 -15.78 2.31 18.89
C THR A 15 -14.29 1.99 19.01
N ILE A 16 -13.56 2.73 19.85
CA ILE A 16 -12.13 2.45 20.10
C ILE A 16 -11.93 1.09 20.74
N GLY A 17 -12.74 0.72 21.75
CA GLY A 17 -12.68 -0.60 22.37
C GLY A 17 -12.91 -1.75 21.36
N HIS A 18 -13.85 -1.56 20.42
CA HIS A 18 -14.14 -2.53 19.36
C HIS A 18 -12.95 -2.66 18.39
N LEU A 19 -12.33 -1.53 18.00
CA LEU A 19 -11.14 -1.55 17.14
C LEU A 19 -9.93 -2.20 17.84
N ILE A 20 -9.74 -1.99 19.15
CA ILE A 20 -8.69 -2.66 19.95
C ILE A 20 -8.95 -4.18 19.96
N TYR A 21 -10.18 -4.59 20.24
CA TYR A 21 -10.56 -6.00 20.16
C TYR A 21 -10.24 -6.60 18.80
N GLY A 22 -10.65 -5.94 17.70
CA GLY A 22 -10.32 -6.38 16.34
C GLY A 22 -8.81 -6.43 16.06
N PHE A 23 -8.04 -5.46 16.56
CA PHE A 23 -6.59 -5.44 16.42
C PHE A 23 -5.92 -6.69 17.04
N ASP A 24 -6.45 -7.17 18.16
CA ASP A 24 -5.94 -8.35 18.84
C ASP A 24 -6.35 -9.66 18.15
N GLN A 25 -7.42 -9.65 17.33
CA GLN A 25 -7.80 -10.82 16.51
C GLN A 25 -6.80 -11.08 15.38
N ILE A 26 -6.09 -10.04 14.88
CA ILE A 26 -5.07 -10.22 13.85
C ILE A 26 -3.76 -10.70 14.49
N VAL A 27 -3.48 -11.98 14.31
CA VAL A 27 -2.25 -12.61 14.81
C VAL A 27 -1.02 -12.03 14.12
N THR A 28 0.02 -11.75 14.89
CA THR A 28 1.31 -11.33 14.32
C THR A 28 1.96 -12.49 13.58
N TYR A 29 2.09 -12.34 12.26
CA TYR A 29 2.68 -13.35 11.41
C TYR A 29 4.21 -13.35 11.54
N LYS A 30 4.77 -14.54 11.68
CA LYS A 30 6.22 -14.79 11.66
C LYS A 30 6.55 -15.61 10.44
N ASN A 31 7.62 -15.26 9.75
CA ASN A 31 8.09 -16.00 8.59
C ASN A 31 8.39 -17.45 8.97
N SER A 32 8.06 -18.35 8.07
CA SER A 32 8.51 -19.75 8.06
C SER A 32 9.77 -19.88 7.19
N GLU A 33 10.44 -21.02 7.26
CA GLU A 33 11.55 -21.37 6.37
C GLU A 33 11.07 -22.01 5.04
N ALA A 34 9.91 -21.56 4.54
CA ALA A 34 9.36 -22.13 3.31
C ALA A 34 10.18 -21.71 2.08
N THR A 35 10.38 -22.63 1.17
CA THR A 35 11.02 -22.33 -0.13
C THR A 35 10.13 -21.39 -0.95
N PRO A 36 10.67 -20.34 -1.56
CA PRO A 36 9.93 -19.42 -2.42
C PRO A 36 9.20 -20.15 -3.56
N LYS A 37 7.91 -19.82 -3.77
CA LYS A 37 7.07 -20.39 -4.85
C LYS A 37 6.33 -19.34 -5.66
N THR A 38 6.07 -18.16 -5.07
CA THR A 38 5.27 -17.13 -5.70
C THR A 38 6.12 -16.24 -6.60
N TYR A 39 5.65 -15.95 -7.81
CA TYR A 39 6.25 -14.98 -8.69
C TYR A 39 5.55 -13.63 -8.52
N PHE A 40 6.32 -12.56 -8.29
CA PHE A 40 5.78 -11.22 -8.06
C PHE A 40 6.10 -10.24 -9.18
N ALA A 41 5.17 -9.32 -9.45
CA ALA A 41 5.43 -8.10 -10.19
C ALA A 41 5.40 -6.91 -9.22
N ILE A 42 6.53 -6.25 -9.01
CA ILE A 42 6.61 -5.01 -8.20
C ILE A 42 6.30 -3.84 -9.13
N VAL A 43 5.17 -3.17 -8.91
CA VAL A 43 4.71 -2.05 -9.73
C VAL A 43 4.95 -0.74 -8.98
N VAL A 44 5.70 0.16 -9.60
CA VAL A 44 6.12 1.44 -9.02
C VAL A 44 5.73 2.58 -9.97
N PRO A 45 4.58 3.24 -9.75
CA PRO A 45 4.27 4.50 -10.40
C PRO A 45 5.17 5.62 -9.84
N PHE A 46 5.72 6.46 -10.71
CA PHE A 46 6.55 7.58 -10.25
C PHE A 46 6.42 8.81 -11.15
N ARG A 47 6.73 9.97 -10.59
CA ARG A 47 6.92 11.23 -11.30
C ARG A 47 7.85 12.15 -10.52
N ASN A 48 8.96 12.56 -11.13
CA ASN A 48 9.95 13.47 -10.52
C ASN A 48 10.51 12.95 -9.18
N GLU A 49 10.95 11.68 -9.18
CA GLU A 49 11.42 10.96 -7.99
C GLU A 49 12.93 10.66 -8.03
N SER A 50 13.71 11.48 -8.73
CA SER A 50 15.15 11.28 -8.90
C SER A 50 15.94 11.18 -7.58
N ARG A 51 15.43 11.78 -6.50
CA ARG A 51 16.05 11.72 -5.16
C ARG A 51 15.69 10.46 -4.37
N ASN A 52 14.58 9.81 -4.72
CA ASN A 52 14.02 8.70 -3.95
C ASN A 52 14.24 7.35 -4.63
N LEU A 53 14.11 7.28 -5.94
CA LEU A 53 14.28 6.06 -6.73
C LEU A 53 15.57 5.27 -6.42
N PRO A 54 16.74 5.91 -6.23
CA PRO A 54 17.95 5.16 -5.87
C PRO A 54 17.83 4.39 -4.55
N HIS A 55 17.12 4.95 -3.56
CA HIS A 55 16.90 4.28 -2.27
C HIS A 55 15.95 3.10 -2.39
N LEU A 56 14.85 3.26 -3.13
CA LEU A 56 13.92 2.17 -3.41
C LEU A 56 14.62 1.04 -4.17
N LEU A 57 15.28 1.33 -5.29
CA LEU A 57 15.95 0.34 -6.13
C LEU A 57 17.06 -0.40 -5.37
N GLU A 58 17.81 0.30 -4.51
CA GLU A 58 18.82 -0.34 -3.66
C GLU A 58 18.18 -1.23 -2.59
N SER A 59 17.01 -0.89 -2.05
CA SER A 59 16.28 -1.76 -1.12
C SER A 59 15.71 -3.01 -1.83
N ILE A 60 15.21 -2.88 -3.06
CA ILE A 60 14.76 -4.02 -3.87
C ILE A 60 15.93 -4.94 -4.22
N LYS A 61 17.12 -4.38 -4.49
CA LYS A 61 18.34 -5.17 -4.74
C LYS A 61 18.71 -6.06 -3.55
N LYS A 62 18.42 -5.62 -2.32
CA LYS A 62 18.72 -6.34 -1.07
C LYS A 62 17.64 -7.36 -0.68
N LEU A 63 16.59 -7.54 -1.47
CA LEU A 63 15.54 -8.49 -1.15
C LEU A 63 16.11 -9.92 -1.01
N ASN A 64 15.79 -10.56 0.11
CA ASN A 64 16.06 -11.97 0.36
C ASN A 64 15.00 -12.82 -0.39
N TYR A 65 15.08 -12.78 -1.72
CA TYR A 65 14.18 -13.48 -2.62
C TYR A 65 14.87 -13.79 -3.94
N PRO A 66 14.62 -14.93 -4.61
CA PRO A 66 15.27 -15.25 -5.87
C PRO A 66 14.97 -14.19 -6.94
N LYS A 67 16.03 -13.60 -7.52
CA LYS A 67 15.91 -12.52 -8.52
C LYS A 67 15.13 -12.94 -9.78
N THR A 68 15.08 -14.23 -10.06
CA THR A 68 14.32 -14.82 -11.18
C THR A 68 12.82 -14.96 -10.88
N MET A 69 12.41 -14.76 -9.62
CA MET A 69 11.02 -14.92 -9.18
C MET A 69 10.28 -13.60 -8.97
N PHE A 70 10.86 -12.49 -9.38
CA PHE A 70 10.14 -11.23 -9.44
C PHE A 70 10.59 -10.36 -10.60
N GLU A 71 9.71 -9.49 -11.03
CA GLU A 71 9.97 -8.44 -12.00
C GLU A 71 9.66 -7.06 -11.40
N ILE A 72 10.35 -6.03 -11.90
CA ILE A 72 10.16 -4.63 -11.48
C ILE A 72 9.56 -3.87 -12.65
N ILE A 73 8.39 -3.29 -12.47
CA ILE A 73 7.70 -2.49 -13.48
C ILE A 73 7.61 -1.05 -12.97
N LEU A 74 8.45 -0.19 -13.52
CA LEU A 74 8.47 1.23 -13.23
C LEU A 74 7.63 1.96 -14.26
N VAL A 75 6.66 2.77 -13.83
CA VAL A 75 5.77 3.50 -14.74
C VAL A 75 5.95 4.99 -14.54
N ASP A 76 6.58 5.63 -15.52
CA ASP A 76 6.87 7.06 -15.53
C ASP A 76 5.65 7.89 -15.93
N ASP A 77 5.21 8.78 -15.05
CA ASP A 77 4.13 9.71 -15.32
C ASP A 77 4.67 11.07 -15.79
N PHE A 78 5.42 11.06 -16.89
CA PHE A 78 6.00 12.25 -17.53
C PHE A 78 6.96 13.00 -16.58
N SER A 79 7.99 12.35 -16.08
CA SER A 79 9.05 13.00 -15.29
C SER A 79 9.88 13.96 -16.12
N GLU A 80 10.21 15.11 -15.53
CA GLU A 80 11.00 16.18 -16.13
C GLU A 80 12.40 16.28 -15.49
N ASP A 81 12.64 15.47 -14.45
CA ASP A 81 13.91 15.37 -13.73
C ASP A 81 14.75 14.17 -14.19
N ASP A 82 15.81 13.85 -13.47
CA ASP A 82 16.72 12.75 -13.78
C ASP A 82 16.17 11.34 -13.48
N SER A 83 14.91 11.17 -13.09
CA SER A 83 14.33 9.90 -12.68
C SER A 83 14.52 8.79 -13.72
N VAL A 84 14.13 9.06 -14.96
CA VAL A 84 14.22 8.11 -16.08
C VAL A 84 15.68 7.73 -16.36
N ARG A 85 16.60 8.72 -16.39
CA ARG A 85 18.02 8.48 -16.61
C ARG A 85 18.63 7.59 -15.52
N GLN A 86 18.25 7.78 -14.26
CA GLN A 86 18.71 6.95 -13.15
C GLN A 86 18.26 5.51 -13.26
N ILE A 87 17.01 5.27 -13.71
CA ILE A 87 16.50 3.92 -13.95
C ILE A 87 17.29 3.23 -15.06
N TYR A 88 17.59 3.92 -16.18
CA TYR A 88 18.43 3.35 -17.24
C TYR A 88 19.81 2.98 -16.72
N ASN A 89 20.47 3.87 -15.97
CA ASN A 89 21.79 3.62 -15.38
C ASN A 89 21.75 2.42 -14.42
N TRP A 90 20.72 2.35 -13.59
CA TRP A 90 20.55 1.23 -12.66
C TRP A 90 20.36 -0.10 -13.39
N ARG A 91 19.56 -0.13 -14.45
CA ARG A 91 19.35 -1.34 -15.28
C ARG A 91 20.63 -1.81 -15.94
N MET A 92 21.44 -0.90 -16.45
CA MET A 92 22.75 -1.23 -17.05
C MET A 92 23.71 -1.88 -16.04
N GLN A 93 23.66 -1.45 -14.79
CA GLN A 93 24.53 -1.94 -13.71
C GLN A 93 23.99 -3.22 -13.03
N ASN A 94 22.70 -3.51 -13.18
CA ASN A 94 22.01 -4.59 -12.47
C ASN A 94 21.15 -5.42 -13.43
N GLY A 95 21.79 -5.89 -14.51
CA GLY A 95 21.12 -6.65 -15.60
C GLY A 95 20.53 -7.99 -15.17
N GLU A 96 20.84 -8.47 -13.98
CA GLU A 96 20.27 -9.67 -13.40
C GLU A 96 18.82 -9.50 -12.90
N PHE A 97 18.32 -8.25 -12.80
CA PHE A 97 16.94 -7.96 -12.44
C PHE A 97 16.08 -7.75 -13.68
N HIS A 98 14.98 -8.45 -13.75
CA HIS A 98 13.98 -8.23 -14.79
C HIS A 98 13.25 -6.90 -14.56
N THR A 99 13.70 -5.84 -15.24
CA THR A 99 13.18 -4.48 -15.02
C THR A 99 12.60 -3.90 -16.30
N THR A 100 11.35 -3.49 -16.26
CA THR A 100 10.63 -2.81 -17.34
C THR A 100 10.34 -1.37 -16.96
N LEU A 101 10.66 -0.44 -17.86
CA LEU A 101 10.26 0.97 -17.74
C LEU A 101 9.17 1.25 -18.78
N LEU A 102 8.05 1.78 -18.31
CA LEU A 102 6.90 2.16 -19.12
C LEU A 102 6.65 3.65 -19.02
N GLU A 103 6.20 4.24 -20.10
CA GLU A 103 5.58 5.56 -20.07
C GLU A 103 4.09 5.41 -19.74
N ASN A 104 3.58 6.26 -18.83
CA ASN A 104 2.18 6.28 -18.45
C ASN A 104 1.30 6.78 -19.61
N VAL A 105 0.07 6.29 -19.67
CA VAL A 105 -0.98 6.80 -20.55
C VAL A 105 -2.10 7.30 -19.66
N ARG A 106 -2.21 8.63 -19.53
CA ARG A 106 -3.26 9.25 -18.72
C ARG A 106 -4.60 9.15 -19.40
N ILE A 107 -5.50 8.39 -18.80
CA ILE A 107 -6.87 8.15 -19.29
C ILE A 107 -7.87 8.80 -18.35
N SER A 108 -7.48 9.00 -17.08
CA SER A 108 -8.34 9.51 -16.02
C SER A 108 -7.72 10.74 -15.34
N ASN A 109 -8.41 11.29 -14.34
CA ASN A 109 -7.87 12.34 -13.47
C ASN A 109 -6.95 11.79 -12.36
N SER A 110 -6.56 10.52 -12.43
CA SER A 110 -5.74 9.84 -11.44
C SER A 110 -4.51 9.18 -12.08
N PRO A 111 -3.41 9.92 -12.28
CA PRO A 111 -2.21 9.41 -12.93
C PRO A 111 -1.67 8.11 -12.31
N LYS A 112 -1.75 7.95 -10.99
CA LYS A 112 -1.30 6.73 -10.31
C LYS A 112 -2.16 5.51 -10.69
N LYS A 113 -3.49 5.66 -10.78
CA LYS A 113 -4.39 4.58 -11.22
C LYS A 113 -4.14 4.21 -12.68
N ASP A 114 -3.94 5.22 -13.52
CA ASP A 114 -3.62 5.00 -14.93
C ASP A 114 -2.29 4.26 -15.08
N ALA A 115 -1.27 4.64 -14.32
CA ALA A 115 0.04 3.98 -14.31
C ALA A 115 -0.05 2.51 -13.86
N ILE A 116 -0.79 2.22 -12.77
CA ILE A 116 -1.02 0.83 -12.33
C ILE A 116 -1.78 0.06 -13.41
N THR A 117 -2.85 0.63 -13.98
CA THR A 117 -3.64 0.00 -15.06
C THR A 117 -2.78 -0.27 -16.29
N ARG A 118 -1.83 0.63 -16.62
CA ARG A 118 -0.87 0.48 -17.72
C ARG A 118 0.06 -0.71 -17.52
N ALA A 119 0.40 -1.04 -16.27
CA ALA A 119 1.27 -2.18 -15.95
C ALA A 119 0.56 -3.54 -16.10
N ILE A 120 -0.74 -3.62 -15.81
CA ILE A 120 -1.51 -4.88 -15.75
C ILE A 120 -1.34 -5.80 -16.97
N PRO A 121 -1.45 -5.32 -18.23
CA PRO A 121 -1.31 -6.19 -19.42
C PRO A 121 0.08 -6.79 -19.56
N ILE A 122 1.11 -6.17 -18.98
CA ILE A 122 2.51 -6.54 -19.13
C ILE A 122 2.92 -7.55 -18.07
N ILE A 123 2.28 -7.53 -16.89
CA ILE A 123 2.52 -8.48 -15.80
C ILE A 123 2.25 -9.89 -16.30
N LYS A 124 3.28 -10.74 -16.24
CA LYS A 124 3.22 -12.14 -16.68
C LYS A 124 2.68 -13.07 -15.62
N ASN A 125 2.89 -12.71 -14.37
CA ASN A 125 2.59 -13.53 -13.20
C ASN A 125 1.26 -13.10 -12.56
N GLU A 126 0.74 -13.94 -11.67
CA GLU A 126 -0.55 -13.70 -11.02
C GLU A 126 -0.45 -12.63 -9.91
N TRP A 127 0.62 -12.63 -9.12
CA TRP A 127 0.76 -11.75 -7.99
C TRP A 127 1.47 -10.44 -8.34
N MET A 128 0.83 -9.35 -8.01
CA MET A 128 1.42 -8.02 -8.12
C MET A 128 1.42 -7.33 -6.76
N ILE A 129 2.42 -6.47 -6.58
CA ILE A 129 2.54 -5.63 -5.39
C ILE A 129 2.85 -4.21 -5.80
N THR A 130 2.12 -3.24 -5.25
CA THR A 130 2.38 -1.82 -5.47
C THR A 130 3.19 -1.23 -4.33
N THR A 131 4.12 -0.35 -4.66
CA THR A 131 4.83 0.50 -3.71
C THR A 131 5.08 1.87 -4.32
N ASP A 132 5.30 2.89 -3.47
CA ASP A 132 5.58 4.25 -3.91
C ASP A 132 7.10 4.45 -4.12
N ALA A 133 7.48 5.34 -5.03
CA ALA A 133 8.88 5.56 -5.40
C ALA A 133 9.73 6.17 -4.26
N ASP A 134 9.10 6.77 -3.25
CA ASP A 134 9.74 7.34 -2.05
C ASP A 134 9.86 6.36 -0.88
N CYS A 135 9.54 5.09 -1.13
CA CYS A 135 9.58 4.01 -0.14
C CYS A 135 10.92 3.26 -0.12
N VAL A 136 11.14 2.57 1.00
CA VAL A 136 12.21 1.58 1.21
C VAL A 136 11.55 0.31 1.70
N VAL A 137 11.76 -0.81 1.00
CA VAL A 137 11.17 -2.09 1.32
C VAL A 137 12.12 -2.92 2.21
N PRO A 138 11.59 -3.72 3.18
CA PRO A 138 12.44 -4.55 4.03
C PRO A 138 12.98 -5.77 3.26
N GLU A 139 14.15 -6.28 3.66
CA GLU A 139 14.83 -7.38 2.99
C GLU A 139 13.96 -8.65 2.82
N ASN A 140 13.12 -8.96 3.80
CA ASN A 140 12.24 -10.13 3.77
C ASN A 140 10.82 -9.83 3.25
N TRP A 141 10.62 -8.73 2.55
CA TRP A 141 9.31 -8.27 2.09
C TRP A 141 8.57 -9.34 1.24
N LEU A 142 9.18 -9.74 0.13
CA LEU A 142 8.60 -10.75 -0.76
C LEU A 142 8.55 -12.13 -0.11
N LEU A 143 9.58 -12.50 0.66
CA LEU A 143 9.59 -13.78 1.38
C LEU A 143 8.44 -13.90 2.38
N THR A 144 8.13 -12.79 3.09
CA THR A 144 7.02 -12.76 4.04
C THR A 144 5.67 -12.90 3.34
N LEU A 145 5.50 -12.20 2.21
CA LEU A 145 4.29 -12.31 1.39
C LEU A 145 4.13 -13.72 0.80
N ASP A 146 5.19 -14.28 0.24
CA ASP A 146 5.17 -15.63 -0.32
C ASP A 146 4.81 -16.70 0.73
N ASN A 147 5.45 -16.66 1.89
CA ASN A 147 5.14 -17.58 2.99
C ASN A 147 3.68 -17.46 3.46
N TYR A 148 3.15 -16.23 3.48
CA TYR A 148 1.76 -15.98 3.82
C TYR A 148 0.80 -16.55 2.76
N ILE A 149 1.07 -16.30 1.49
CA ILE A 149 0.31 -16.82 0.35
C ILE A 149 0.30 -18.36 0.33
N GLN A 150 1.42 -19.00 0.63
CA GLN A 150 1.50 -20.45 0.66
C GLN A 150 0.69 -21.11 1.80
N SER A 151 0.41 -20.35 2.87
CA SER A 151 -0.26 -20.87 4.08
C SER A 151 -1.71 -20.43 4.22
N HIS A 152 -2.18 -19.49 3.38
CA HIS A 152 -3.54 -18.92 3.48
C HIS A 152 -4.20 -18.88 2.10
N ASP A 153 -5.50 -19.08 2.09
CA ASP A 153 -6.32 -18.91 0.90
C ASP A 153 -6.67 -17.41 0.72
N VAL A 154 -5.78 -16.68 0.06
CA VAL A 154 -5.82 -15.22 -0.02
C VAL A 154 -5.67 -14.76 -1.47
N ALA A 155 -6.29 -13.64 -1.83
CA ALA A 155 -6.14 -12.99 -3.13
C ALA A 155 -5.70 -11.50 -3.02
N MET A 156 -5.78 -10.92 -1.80
CA MET A 156 -5.37 -9.55 -1.53
C MET A 156 -4.78 -9.43 -0.13
N ILE A 157 -3.61 -8.82 -0.02
CA ILE A 157 -2.89 -8.61 1.23
C ILE A 157 -2.58 -7.13 1.41
N VAL A 158 -2.99 -6.59 2.55
CA VAL A 158 -2.68 -5.23 3.01
C VAL A 158 -1.55 -5.30 4.02
N GLY A 159 -0.52 -4.48 3.85
CA GLY A 159 0.63 -4.39 4.74
C GLY A 159 0.79 -3.03 5.41
N ALA A 160 1.58 -3.01 6.47
CA ALA A 160 1.90 -1.80 7.22
C ALA A 160 2.92 -0.92 6.49
N VAL A 161 2.80 0.40 6.71
CA VAL A 161 3.79 1.41 6.31
C VAL A 161 4.21 2.20 7.55
N SER A 162 5.46 2.61 7.62
CA SER A 162 5.99 3.42 8.73
C SER A 162 6.82 4.59 8.20
N TYR A 163 6.88 5.67 8.95
CA TYR A 163 7.81 6.74 8.62
C TYR A 163 9.20 6.44 9.15
N GLU A 164 10.22 6.74 8.33
CA GLU A 164 11.62 6.70 8.72
C GLU A 164 12.25 8.08 8.52
N GLY A 165 13.02 8.57 9.50
CA GLY A 165 13.69 9.87 9.38
C GLY A 165 14.17 10.45 10.69
N LYS A 166 14.54 11.75 10.67
CA LYS A 166 15.05 12.48 11.82
C LYS A 166 13.99 12.61 12.91
N LYS A 167 14.40 12.36 14.16
CA LYS A 167 13.54 12.52 15.35
C LYS A 167 13.31 14.01 15.61
N SER A 168 12.14 14.52 15.23
CA SER A 168 11.67 15.87 15.53
C SER A 168 10.24 15.81 16.04
N PHE A 169 9.73 16.86 16.67
CA PHE A 169 8.32 16.92 17.10
C PHE A 169 7.37 16.64 15.94
N LEU A 170 7.61 17.27 14.78
CA LEU A 170 6.81 17.06 13.58
C LEU A 170 6.84 15.61 13.09
N HIS A 171 7.99 14.95 13.17
CA HIS A 171 8.11 13.54 12.83
C HIS A 171 7.32 12.65 13.80
N HIS A 172 7.46 12.87 15.10
CA HIS A 172 6.71 12.11 16.11
C HIS A 172 5.21 12.29 15.97
N PHE A 173 4.74 13.52 15.68
CA PHE A 173 3.34 13.80 15.39
C PHE A 173 2.83 12.96 14.20
N GLN A 174 3.54 13.00 13.07
CA GLN A 174 3.17 12.23 11.88
C GLN A 174 3.21 10.72 12.15
N GLN A 175 4.18 10.25 12.92
CA GLN A 175 4.30 8.83 13.26
C GLN A 175 3.12 8.36 14.12
N LEU A 176 2.72 9.14 15.14
CA LEU A 176 1.55 8.83 15.96
C LEU A 176 0.26 8.83 15.15
N ASP A 177 0.08 9.83 14.29
CA ASP A 177 -1.07 9.94 13.41
C ASP A 177 -1.17 8.75 12.44
N LEU A 178 -0.05 8.35 11.80
CA LEU A 178 0.00 7.17 10.96
C LEU A 178 -0.27 5.87 11.75
N LEU A 179 0.29 5.74 12.94
CA LEU A 179 0.07 4.57 13.81
C LEU A 179 -1.40 4.45 14.23
N SER A 180 -2.07 5.58 14.53
CA SER A 180 -3.50 5.57 14.85
C SER A 180 -4.36 5.07 13.68
N LEU A 181 -4.08 5.56 12.46
CA LEU A 181 -4.76 5.11 11.25
C LEU A 181 -4.50 3.62 10.97
N GLN A 182 -3.27 3.14 11.17
CA GLN A 182 -2.97 1.72 10.98
C GLN A 182 -3.58 0.85 12.07
N GLY A 183 -3.63 1.34 13.32
CA GLY A 183 -4.34 0.66 14.41
C GLY A 183 -5.81 0.46 14.08
N ALA A 184 -6.48 1.51 13.60
CA ALA A 184 -7.86 1.44 13.13
C ALA A 184 -8.03 0.50 11.93
N THR A 185 -7.07 0.54 10.98
CA THR A 185 -7.06 -0.37 9.82
C THR A 185 -6.97 -1.82 10.28
N ILE A 186 -5.96 -2.18 11.08
CA ILE A 186 -5.78 -3.55 11.59
C ILE A 186 -7.03 -4.00 12.37
N GLY A 187 -7.55 -3.12 13.24
CA GLY A 187 -8.76 -3.40 14.01
C GLY A 187 -9.97 -3.68 13.14
N SER A 188 -10.18 -2.87 12.09
CA SER A 188 -11.27 -3.10 11.15
C SER A 188 -11.17 -4.45 10.43
N PHE A 189 -9.97 -4.86 10.00
CA PHE A 189 -9.75 -6.19 9.41
C PHE A 189 -10.05 -7.31 10.40
N GLY A 190 -9.62 -7.19 11.67
CA GLY A 190 -9.93 -8.18 12.70
C GLY A 190 -11.41 -8.30 13.04
N LEU A 191 -12.21 -7.29 12.72
CA LEU A 191 -13.67 -7.30 12.82
C LEU A 191 -14.36 -7.80 11.53
N GLY A 192 -13.61 -8.15 10.47
CA GLY A 192 -14.18 -8.48 9.16
C GLY A 192 -14.72 -7.26 8.40
N LEU A 193 -14.36 -6.05 8.82
CA LEU A 193 -14.85 -4.77 8.28
C LEU A 193 -13.74 -3.95 7.62
N GLY A 194 -12.71 -4.61 7.05
CA GLY A 194 -11.58 -3.94 6.41
C GLY A 194 -12.03 -2.91 5.36
N PHE A 195 -11.62 -1.65 5.51
CA PHE A 195 -12.08 -0.58 4.64
C PHE A 195 -10.95 0.34 4.16
N MET A 196 -9.76 0.23 4.74
CA MET A 196 -8.63 1.10 4.47
C MET A 196 -7.35 0.30 4.27
N CYS A 197 -6.42 0.83 3.49
CA CYS A 197 -5.09 0.28 3.27
C CYS A 197 -4.10 1.37 2.87
N ASN A 198 -2.85 1.00 2.65
CA ASN A 198 -1.83 1.90 2.11
C ASN A 198 -1.28 1.30 0.80
N GLY A 199 -1.42 2.04 -0.30
CA GLY A 199 -0.99 1.63 -1.63
C GLY A 199 0.53 1.43 -1.77
N ALA A 200 1.31 1.87 -0.79
CA ALA A 200 2.75 1.64 -0.75
C ALA A 200 3.14 0.23 -0.24
N ASN A 201 2.18 -0.53 0.31
CA ASN A 201 2.40 -1.92 0.72
C ASN A 201 1.11 -2.74 0.48
N PHE A 202 0.80 -2.95 -0.80
CA PHE A 202 -0.47 -3.50 -1.21
C PHE A 202 -0.26 -4.57 -2.28
N CYS A 203 -0.54 -5.82 -1.94
CA CYS A 203 -0.32 -7.00 -2.77
C CYS A 203 -1.67 -7.65 -3.12
N TYR A 204 -1.87 -8.00 -4.39
CA TYR A 204 -3.10 -8.63 -4.86
C TYR A 204 -2.89 -9.38 -6.17
N THR A 205 -3.84 -10.27 -6.50
CA THR A 205 -3.79 -11.04 -7.72
C THR A 205 -4.29 -10.22 -8.91
N LYS A 206 -3.70 -10.46 -10.09
CA LYS A 206 -4.11 -9.86 -11.36
C LYS A 206 -5.56 -10.24 -11.70
N SER A 207 -5.92 -11.50 -11.47
CA SER A 207 -7.29 -11.99 -11.67
C SER A 207 -8.30 -11.24 -10.80
N LEU A 208 -8.03 -11.07 -9.49
CA LEU A 208 -8.91 -10.29 -8.62
C LEU A 208 -9.07 -8.84 -9.11
N PHE A 209 -7.96 -8.19 -9.50
CA PHE A 209 -8.04 -6.83 -10.05
C PHE A 209 -8.96 -6.76 -11.27
N GLN A 210 -8.87 -7.72 -12.19
CA GLN A 210 -9.69 -7.79 -13.40
C GLN A 210 -11.16 -8.06 -13.07
N GLU A 211 -11.45 -9.01 -12.17
CA GLU A 211 -12.81 -9.35 -11.72
C GLU A 211 -13.53 -8.18 -11.04
N LEU A 212 -12.77 -7.34 -10.32
CA LEU A 212 -13.28 -6.12 -9.68
C LEU A 212 -13.42 -4.95 -10.68
N ASN A 213 -13.12 -5.15 -11.97
CA ASN A 213 -13.03 -4.11 -12.99
C ASN A 213 -12.06 -2.98 -12.58
N GLY A 214 -10.97 -3.33 -11.88
CA GLY A 214 -9.91 -2.42 -11.46
C GLY A 214 -10.44 -1.15 -10.80
N PHE A 215 -10.05 0.01 -11.32
CA PHE A 215 -10.43 1.32 -10.77
C PHE A 215 -11.70 1.92 -11.39
N VAL A 216 -12.47 1.17 -12.19
CA VAL A 216 -13.75 1.65 -12.76
C VAL A 216 -14.70 2.09 -11.65
N GLY A 217 -15.35 3.24 -11.84
CA GLY A 217 -16.22 3.87 -10.83
C GLY A 217 -15.52 4.88 -9.92
N ASN A 218 -14.17 4.89 -9.88
CA ASN A 218 -13.37 5.81 -9.05
C ASN A 218 -12.39 6.67 -9.88
N ASN A 219 -12.54 6.73 -11.19
CA ASN A 219 -11.61 7.39 -12.13
C ASN A 219 -11.60 8.91 -12.00
N LYS A 220 -12.63 9.50 -11.40
CA LYS A 220 -12.75 10.96 -11.18
C LYS A 220 -11.93 11.45 -9.98
N MET A 221 -11.48 10.55 -9.12
CA MET A 221 -10.75 10.90 -7.89
C MET A 221 -9.25 10.67 -8.09
N ALA A 222 -8.45 11.72 -7.90
CA ALA A 222 -7.00 11.69 -8.09
C ALA A 222 -6.24 10.76 -7.12
N SER A 223 -6.89 10.25 -6.08
CA SER A 223 -6.29 9.36 -5.06
C SER A 223 -7.25 8.25 -4.66
N GLY A 224 -6.82 7.30 -3.81
CA GLY A 224 -7.67 6.19 -3.34
C GLY A 224 -7.67 5.00 -4.31
N ASP A 225 -6.60 4.84 -5.09
CA ASP A 225 -6.32 3.63 -5.84
C ASP A 225 -6.37 2.38 -4.96
N ASP A 226 -5.84 2.49 -3.78
CA ASP A 226 -5.75 1.47 -2.75
C ASP A 226 -7.09 1.22 -2.03
N VAL A 227 -7.61 2.24 -1.37
CA VAL A 227 -8.79 2.15 -0.49
C VAL A 227 -10.03 1.66 -1.24
N PHE A 228 -10.31 2.19 -2.43
CA PHE A 228 -11.49 1.76 -3.19
C PHE A 228 -11.38 0.33 -3.71
N LEU A 229 -10.16 -0.11 -4.07
CA LEU A 229 -9.94 -1.48 -4.51
C LEU A 229 -10.15 -2.46 -3.35
N VAL A 230 -9.61 -2.14 -2.15
CA VAL A 230 -9.87 -2.93 -0.93
C VAL A 230 -11.36 -3.00 -0.62
N GLN A 231 -12.09 -1.87 -0.68
CA GLN A 231 -13.52 -1.86 -0.37
C GLN A 231 -14.32 -2.73 -1.37
N LYS A 232 -14.01 -2.68 -2.66
CA LYS A 232 -14.62 -3.58 -3.66
C LYS A 232 -14.32 -5.05 -3.35
N ALA A 233 -13.08 -5.36 -3.00
CA ALA A 233 -12.65 -6.71 -2.69
C ALA A 233 -13.35 -7.23 -1.42
N MET A 234 -13.41 -6.42 -0.36
CA MET A 234 -14.09 -6.76 0.90
C MET A 234 -15.60 -6.99 0.71
N GLN A 235 -16.24 -6.25 -0.21
CA GLN A 235 -17.66 -6.46 -0.50
C GLN A 235 -17.93 -7.79 -1.22
N ARG A 236 -17.00 -8.24 -2.07
CA ARG A 236 -17.23 -9.41 -2.94
C ARG A 236 -16.57 -10.68 -2.42
N TYR A 237 -15.39 -10.55 -1.81
CA TYR A 237 -14.54 -11.65 -1.38
C TYR A 237 -13.88 -11.36 -0.02
N PRO A 238 -14.65 -11.09 1.06
CA PRO A 238 -14.10 -10.69 2.36
C PRO A 238 -13.07 -11.68 2.91
N ASP A 239 -13.33 -12.99 2.72
CA ASP A 239 -12.46 -14.07 3.20
C ASP A 239 -11.15 -14.23 2.40
N LYS A 240 -10.98 -13.48 1.30
CA LYS A 240 -9.76 -13.47 0.47
C LYS A 240 -8.92 -12.20 0.66
N VAL A 241 -9.36 -11.28 1.51
CA VAL A 241 -8.70 -9.99 1.75
C VAL A 241 -8.15 -9.94 3.16
N HIS A 242 -6.84 -10.06 3.30
CA HIS A 242 -6.20 -10.17 4.60
C HIS A 242 -5.33 -8.95 4.92
N TYR A 243 -5.20 -8.63 6.20
CA TYR A 243 -4.16 -7.75 6.71
C TYR A 243 -2.97 -8.57 7.21
N LEU A 244 -1.79 -8.37 6.65
CA LEU A 244 -0.56 -9.05 7.07
C LEU A 244 0.15 -8.24 8.16
N LYS A 245 -0.11 -8.59 9.43
CA LYS A 245 0.53 -7.98 10.59
C LYS A 245 1.89 -8.66 10.83
N SER A 246 2.96 -8.14 10.21
CA SER A 246 4.31 -8.69 10.34
C SER A 246 5.36 -7.58 10.37
N LYS A 247 6.34 -7.67 11.26
CA LYS A 247 7.48 -6.74 11.31
C LYS A 247 8.34 -6.80 10.05
N SER A 248 8.48 -7.98 9.46
CA SER A 248 9.28 -8.23 8.26
C SER A 248 8.61 -7.72 6.97
N ASN A 249 7.39 -7.18 7.05
CA ASN A 249 6.63 -6.65 5.93
C ASN A 249 6.31 -5.15 6.09
N ILE A 250 6.97 -4.43 6.98
CA ILE A 250 6.73 -2.99 7.14
C ILE A 250 7.55 -2.22 6.10
N VAL A 251 6.87 -1.56 5.18
CA VAL A 251 7.48 -0.65 4.21
C VAL A 251 7.73 0.71 4.87
N HIS A 252 8.88 1.30 4.61
CA HIS A 252 9.25 2.60 5.16
C HIS A 252 9.15 3.70 4.12
N THR A 253 8.62 4.86 4.51
CA THR A 253 8.59 6.08 3.68
C THR A 253 9.07 7.28 4.48
N LYS A 254 9.26 8.41 3.83
CA LYS A 254 9.76 9.64 4.46
C LYS A 254 8.62 10.50 4.99
N PRO A 255 8.73 11.06 6.22
CA PRO A 255 7.78 12.04 6.71
C PRO A 255 7.91 13.36 5.95
N LEU A 256 6.85 14.14 5.94
CA LEU A 256 6.85 15.49 5.37
C LEU A 256 7.61 16.47 6.29
N ASN A 257 8.27 17.47 5.69
CA ASN A 257 9.19 18.35 6.40
C ASN A 257 8.55 19.61 6.99
N ASN A 258 7.25 19.87 6.73
CA ASN A 258 6.57 21.07 7.22
C ASN A 258 5.07 20.86 7.39
N TRP A 259 4.47 21.65 8.27
CA TRP A 259 3.05 21.61 8.62
C TRP A 259 2.11 21.85 7.43
N LYS A 260 2.47 22.75 6.52
CA LYS A 260 1.65 23.07 5.34
C LYS A 260 1.48 21.84 4.45
N SER A 261 2.57 21.12 4.19
CA SER A 261 2.54 19.88 3.40
C SER A 261 1.72 18.79 4.08
N ILE A 262 1.83 18.64 5.41
CA ILE A 262 1.01 17.69 6.18
C ILE A 262 -0.47 18.05 6.06
N PHE A 263 -0.83 19.32 6.24
CA PHE A 263 -2.21 19.77 6.11
C PHE A 263 -2.79 19.43 4.72
N HIS A 264 -2.04 19.76 3.66
CA HIS A 264 -2.48 19.42 2.29
C HIS A 264 -2.62 17.90 2.08
N GLN A 265 -1.71 17.09 2.64
CA GLN A 265 -1.79 15.63 2.57
C GLN A 265 -3.05 15.13 3.29
N ARG A 266 -3.33 15.60 4.51
CA ARG A 266 -4.52 15.20 5.29
C ARG A 266 -5.82 15.65 4.64
N MET A 267 -5.87 16.86 4.08
CA MET A 267 -7.01 17.33 3.29
C MET A 267 -7.28 16.41 2.10
N ARG A 268 -6.23 16.00 1.39
CA ARG A 268 -6.36 15.05 0.28
C ARG A 268 -6.84 13.67 0.75
N TRP A 269 -6.41 13.21 1.93
CA TRP A 269 -6.88 11.94 2.48
C TRP A 269 -8.34 12.05 2.94
N ALA A 270 -8.68 13.09 3.68
CA ALA A 270 -10.04 13.32 4.14
C ALA A 270 -11.05 13.51 3.00
N SER A 271 -10.64 14.11 1.87
CA SER A 271 -11.54 14.29 0.72
C SER A 271 -12.08 12.97 0.13
N LYS A 272 -11.47 11.82 0.46
CA LYS A 272 -11.89 10.50 0.01
C LYS A 272 -13.02 9.92 0.87
N THR A 273 -13.12 10.31 2.14
CA THR A 273 -14.03 9.65 3.10
C THR A 273 -15.51 9.79 2.71
N SER A 274 -15.89 10.94 2.13
CA SER A 274 -17.24 11.15 1.61
C SER A 274 -17.65 10.19 0.47
N SER A 275 -16.66 9.58 -0.19
CA SER A 275 -16.85 8.66 -1.31
C SER A 275 -16.64 7.20 -0.94
N TYR A 276 -16.37 6.88 0.32
CA TYR A 276 -16.24 5.50 0.78
C TYR A 276 -17.54 4.71 0.51
N GLN A 277 -17.39 3.47 0.09
CA GLN A 277 -18.51 2.55 -0.10
C GLN A 277 -18.81 1.76 1.18
N SER A 278 -17.83 1.65 2.09
CA SER A 278 -17.99 1.01 3.39
C SER A 278 -18.79 1.92 4.33
N VAL A 279 -19.89 1.41 4.87
CA VAL A 279 -20.67 2.10 5.92
C VAL A 279 -19.79 2.34 7.13
N PHE A 280 -19.10 1.32 7.61
CA PHE A 280 -18.18 1.42 8.74
C PHE A 280 -17.09 2.48 8.53
N GLY A 281 -16.52 2.57 7.32
CA GLY A 281 -15.51 3.58 7.00
C GLY A 281 -16.05 5.01 6.86
N LYS A 282 -17.36 5.20 6.74
CA LYS A 282 -18.02 6.52 6.76
C LYS A 282 -18.33 6.99 8.17
N ASP A 283 -18.57 6.04 9.08
CA ASP A 283 -18.98 6.32 10.46
C ASP A 283 -17.78 6.53 11.39
N LEU A 284 -16.56 6.11 10.98
CA LEU A 284 -15.28 6.40 11.62
C LEU A 284 -14.68 7.75 11.19
#